data_f14e09acfecdfac22cad7afa8c0625f8
#
_entry.id   f14e09acfecdfac22cad7afa8c0625f8
#
_cell.length_a   1.000
_cell.length_b   1.000
_cell.length_c   1.000
_cell.angle_alpha   90.00
_cell.angle_beta   90.00
_cell.angle_gamma   90.00
#
_symmetry.space_group_name_H-M   'P 1'
#
loop_
_entity.id
_entity.type
_entity.pdbx_description
1 polymer ?
#
loop_
_entity_poly.entity_id
_entity_poly.type
_entity_poly.pdbx_seq_one_letter_code
_entity_poly.pdbx_strand_id
1 'polypeptide(L)'
;GLAAVLPWGLCFALFKRIARWQWLYGVQCREALAQALQRDCCDDADAWLAERRLVTLLDHADHYLLRTRSVAWIERHVQVHGQWEPGGRAALLWTFHWGTGMWALRHARAHGLKAPMVLAAPSGPDFVGRAVFGLYVRARMRSVDLALGEPVIFVPGGMAEVRGALACGQQVVVVMDVPQDQVAVTRVTPLLNVPVSVPAVLPQLAVDQSLPVTVFYMGVDIRTGFR
;
A
#
# COMPACT_ATOMS: atom_id res chain seq x y z
N GLY A 1 -7.87 -15.67 -9.67
CA GLY A 1 -7.06 -15.97 -10.81
C GLY A 1 -5.96 -17.01 -10.59
N LEU A 2 -5.00 -17.08 -11.52
CA LEU A 2 -3.90 -18.07 -11.54
C LEU A 2 -3.11 -18.14 -10.21
N ALA A 3 -2.85 -16.99 -9.58
CA ALA A 3 -2.15 -16.92 -8.30
C ALA A 3 -2.83 -17.71 -7.16
N ALA A 4 -4.13 -17.91 -7.25
CA ALA A 4 -4.88 -18.64 -6.22
C ALA A 4 -4.68 -20.16 -6.30
N VAL A 5 -4.38 -20.70 -7.48
CA VAL A 5 -4.35 -22.15 -7.74
C VAL A 5 -2.95 -22.69 -8.04
N LEU A 6 -2.08 -21.91 -8.65
CA LEU A 6 -0.72 -22.36 -9.00
C LEU A 6 0.22 -22.37 -7.78
N PRO A 7 1.20 -23.29 -7.75
CA PRO A 7 2.34 -23.17 -6.86
C PRO A 7 3.04 -21.84 -7.05
N TRP A 8 3.50 -21.20 -5.94
CA TRP A 8 4.01 -19.85 -6.00
C TRP A 8 5.18 -19.65 -6.98
N GLY A 9 6.14 -20.57 -6.99
CA GLY A 9 7.28 -20.48 -7.91
C GLY A 9 6.89 -20.46 -9.39
N LEU A 10 5.90 -21.26 -9.79
CA LEU A 10 5.37 -21.26 -11.16
C LEU A 10 4.60 -19.97 -11.46
N CYS A 11 3.79 -19.52 -10.51
CA CYS A 11 3.04 -18.26 -10.64
C CYS A 11 3.98 -17.07 -10.79
N PHE A 12 5.03 -17.02 -9.98
CA PHE A 12 6.01 -15.94 -10.01
C PHE A 12 6.85 -15.97 -11.31
N ALA A 13 7.27 -17.15 -11.77
CA ALA A 13 7.97 -17.29 -13.05
C ALA A 13 7.10 -16.80 -14.23
N LEU A 14 5.79 -17.11 -14.20
CA LEU A 14 4.84 -16.62 -15.20
C LEU A 14 4.70 -15.09 -15.13
N PHE A 15 4.61 -14.51 -13.94
CA PHE A 15 4.54 -13.06 -13.77
C PHE A 15 5.80 -12.35 -14.28
N LYS A 16 6.98 -12.90 -14.02
CA LYS A 16 8.25 -12.39 -14.57
C LYS A 16 8.26 -12.40 -16.09
N ARG A 17 7.66 -13.41 -16.73
CA ARG A 17 7.54 -13.49 -18.18
C ARG A 17 6.54 -12.45 -18.71
N ILE A 18 5.36 -12.34 -18.10
CA ILE A 18 4.31 -11.39 -18.48
C ILE A 18 4.78 -9.94 -18.28
N ALA A 19 5.54 -9.64 -17.25
CA ALA A 19 6.05 -8.32 -16.95
C ALA A 19 6.96 -7.73 -18.06
N ARG A 20 7.50 -8.59 -18.93
CA ARG A 20 8.28 -8.14 -20.11
C ARG A 20 7.40 -7.64 -21.26
N TRP A 21 6.08 -7.86 -21.22
CA TRP A 21 5.17 -7.39 -22.27
C TRP A 21 5.01 -5.88 -22.21
N GLN A 22 5.42 -5.19 -23.28
CA GLN A 22 5.49 -3.72 -23.30
C GLN A 22 4.13 -3.02 -23.20
N TRP A 23 3.06 -3.68 -23.63
CA TRP A 23 1.71 -3.12 -23.58
C TRP A 23 1.08 -3.17 -22.17
N LEU A 24 1.61 -4.02 -21.27
CA LEU A 24 1.08 -4.16 -19.92
C LEU A 24 1.40 -2.93 -19.08
N TYR A 25 0.38 -2.26 -18.55
CA TYR A 25 0.49 -0.99 -17.79
C TYR A 25 1.29 0.10 -18.53
N GLY A 26 1.22 0.08 -19.88
CA GLY A 26 2.15 0.84 -20.74
C GLY A 26 2.17 2.35 -20.49
N VAL A 27 1.04 3.01 -20.23
CA VAL A 27 0.99 4.45 -19.97
C VAL A 27 1.62 4.77 -18.61
N GLN A 28 1.10 4.18 -17.55
CA GLN A 28 1.54 4.43 -16.17
C GLN A 28 3.03 4.11 -15.95
N CYS A 29 3.52 3.03 -16.58
CA CYS A 29 4.93 2.67 -16.48
C CYS A 29 5.85 3.64 -17.22
N ARG A 30 5.44 4.17 -18.38
CA ARG A 30 6.24 5.18 -19.11
C ARG A 30 6.30 6.51 -18.37
N GLU A 31 5.19 6.96 -17.79
CA GLU A 31 5.18 8.18 -16.97
C GLU A 31 6.11 8.05 -15.76
N ALA A 32 6.04 6.91 -15.07
CA ALA A 32 6.93 6.63 -13.94
C ALA A 32 8.40 6.53 -14.35
N LEU A 33 8.71 5.93 -15.52
CA LEU A 33 10.07 5.88 -16.06
C LEU A 33 10.60 7.27 -16.37
N ALA A 34 9.80 8.13 -17.00
CA ALA A 34 10.21 9.50 -17.30
C ALA A 34 10.64 10.25 -16.02
N GLN A 35 9.91 10.07 -14.92
CA GLN A 35 10.28 10.63 -13.63
C GLN A 35 11.55 10.00 -13.03
N ALA A 36 11.74 8.69 -13.16
CA ALA A 36 12.94 8.01 -12.68
C ALA A 36 14.21 8.48 -13.43
N LEU A 37 14.12 8.62 -14.75
CA LEU A 37 15.21 9.13 -15.58
C LEU A 37 15.56 10.59 -15.24
N GLN A 38 14.57 11.45 -14.98
CA GLN A 38 14.81 12.84 -14.56
C GLN A 38 15.54 12.95 -13.20
N ARG A 39 15.55 11.89 -12.43
CA ARG A 39 16.16 11.84 -11.08
C ARG A 39 17.39 10.95 -11.00
N ASP A 40 17.92 10.52 -12.13
CA ASP A 40 19.05 9.59 -12.21
C ASP A 40 18.87 8.31 -11.34
N CYS A 41 17.63 7.83 -11.27
CA CYS A 41 17.27 6.63 -10.50
C CYS A 41 17.10 5.39 -11.38
N CYS A 42 17.58 5.41 -12.62
CA CYS A 42 17.37 4.34 -13.58
C CYS A 42 18.53 4.25 -14.57
N ASP A 43 19.34 3.18 -14.45
CA ASP A 43 20.46 2.90 -15.36
C ASP A 43 20.05 2.07 -16.57
N ASP A 44 19.05 1.20 -16.43
CA ASP A 44 18.50 0.33 -17.48
C ASP A 44 16.98 0.47 -17.53
N ALA A 45 16.49 1.21 -18.52
CA ALA A 45 15.07 1.51 -18.69
C ALA A 45 14.21 0.25 -18.90
N ASP A 46 14.70 -0.74 -19.67
CA ASP A 46 13.94 -1.95 -19.95
C ASP A 46 13.84 -2.87 -18.73
N ALA A 47 14.93 -3.03 -18.00
CA ALA A 47 14.95 -3.75 -16.73
C ALA A 47 14.04 -3.07 -15.70
N TRP A 48 14.13 -1.77 -15.56
CA TRP A 48 13.30 -0.97 -14.64
C TRP A 48 11.80 -1.10 -14.97
N LEU A 49 11.45 -0.98 -16.26
CA LEU A 49 10.06 -1.15 -16.71
C LEU A 49 9.52 -2.57 -16.44
N ALA A 50 10.34 -3.60 -16.67
CA ALA A 50 9.94 -4.97 -16.38
C ALA A 50 9.72 -5.18 -14.88
N GLU A 51 10.59 -4.65 -14.03
CA GLU A 51 10.45 -4.70 -12.58
C GLU A 51 9.21 -3.95 -12.10
N ARG A 52 8.97 -2.74 -12.59
CA ARG A 52 7.79 -1.94 -12.26
C ARG A 52 6.49 -2.68 -12.60
N ARG A 53 6.42 -3.30 -13.80
CA ARG A 53 5.27 -4.12 -14.20
C ARG A 53 5.10 -5.35 -13.32
N LEU A 54 6.21 -6.00 -12.95
CA LEU A 54 6.20 -7.15 -12.07
C LEU A 54 5.62 -6.79 -10.69
N VAL A 55 6.09 -5.72 -10.07
CA VAL A 55 5.58 -5.24 -8.77
C VAL A 55 4.08 -4.93 -8.87
N THR A 56 3.64 -4.27 -9.94
CA THR A 56 2.21 -3.98 -10.17
C THR A 56 1.38 -5.25 -10.32
N LEU A 57 1.87 -6.25 -11.07
CA LEU A 57 1.20 -7.57 -11.19
C LEU A 57 1.08 -8.27 -9.84
N LEU A 58 2.13 -8.20 -9.03
CA LEU A 58 2.15 -8.81 -7.70
C LEU A 58 1.18 -8.12 -6.75
N ASP A 59 1.10 -6.79 -6.77
CA ASP A 59 0.14 -6.04 -5.96
C ASP A 59 -1.31 -6.42 -6.33
N HIS A 60 -1.61 -6.56 -7.62
CA HIS A 60 -2.92 -7.06 -8.05
C HIS A 60 -3.16 -8.53 -7.66
N ALA A 61 -2.13 -9.38 -7.72
CA ALA A 61 -2.24 -10.78 -7.32
C ALA A 61 -2.48 -10.92 -5.81
N ASP A 62 -1.88 -10.07 -5.01
CA ASP A 62 -1.97 -10.09 -3.55
C ASP A 62 -3.41 -9.90 -3.06
N HIS A 63 -4.22 -9.13 -3.78
CA HIS A 63 -5.66 -9.05 -3.53
C HIS A 63 -6.37 -10.41 -3.55
N TYR A 64 -5.95 -11.32 -4.44
CA TYR A 64 -6.50 -12.69 -4.51
C TYR A 64 -5.82 -13.64 -3.53
N LEU A 65 -4.52 -13.50 -3.33
CA LEU A 65 -3.75 -14.34 -2.40
C LEU A 65 -4.24 -14.15 -0.95
N LEU A 66 -4.57 -12.93 -0.56
CA LEU A 66 -5.14 -12.64 0.76
C LEU A 66 -6.43 -13.42 1.06
N ARG A 67 -7.21 -13.73 0.03
CA ARG A 67 -8.49 -14.44 0.15
C ARG A 67 -8.35 -15.96 0.06
N THR A 68 -7.28 -16.45 -0.56
CA THR A 68 -7.14 -17.86 -0.93
C THR A 68 -6.01 -18.56 -0.22
N ARG A 69 -5.07 -17.84 0.40
CA ARG A 69 -3.92 -18.40 1.11
C ARG A 69 -4.07 -18.24 2.63
N SER A 70 -3.61 -19.24 3.37
CA SER A 70 -3.61 -19.19 4.84
C SER A 70 -2.56 -18.18 5.35
N VAL A 71 -2.72 -17.74 6.59
CA VAL A 71 -1.74 -16.89 7.28
C VAL A 71 -0.36 -17.57 7.28
N ALA A 72 -0.28 -18.84 7.67
CA ALA A 72 0.97 -19.59 7.68
C ALA A 72 1.64 -19.71 6.30
N TRP A 73 0.85 -19.70 5.21
CA TRP A 73 1.43 -19.66 3.87
C TRP A 73 2.04 -18.29 3.58
N ILE A 74 1.36 -17.21 3.96
CA ILE A 74 1.86 -15.83 3.80
C ILE A 74 3.15 -15.64 4.61
N GLU A 75 3.17 -16.01 5.88
CA GLU A 75 4.35 -15.90 6.75
C GLU A 75 5.59 -16.61 6.20
N ARG A 76 5.41 -17.76 5.57
CA ARG A 76 6.54 -18.46 4.91
C ARG A 76 7.10 -17.75 3.67
N HIS A 77 6.41 -16.74 3.16
CA HIS A 77 6.81 -15.96 1.98
C HIS A 77 7.12 -14.51 2.32
N VAL A 78 7.19 -14.18 3.61
CA VAL A 78 7.53 -12.84 4.11
C VAL A 78 8.78 -12.93 4.96
N GLN A 79 9.72 -12.02 4.73
CA GLN A 79 10.85 -11.78 5.62
C GLN A 79 10.58 -10.49 6.38
N VAL A 80 10.50 -10.58 7.71
CA VAL A 80 10.15 -9.44 8.57
C VAL A 80 11.40 -8.85 9.19
N HIS A 81 11.54 -7.54 9.11
CA HIS A 81 12.56 -6.77 9.80
C HIS A 81 11.87 -5.75 10.72
N GLY A 82 12.17 -5.78 12.00
CA GLY A 82 11.54 -4.92 13.00
C GLY A 82 10.36 -5.58 13.71
N GLN A 83 9.60 -4.76 14.42
CA GLN A 83 8.48 -5.20 15.25
C GLN A 83 7.31 -4.24 15.10
N TRP A 84 6.09 -4.76 15.22
CA TRP A 84 4.91 -3.94 15.34
C TRP A 84 4.82 -3.33 16.75
N GLU A 85 4.31 -2.10 16.83
CA GLU A 85 3.92 -1.54 18.13
C GLU A 85 2.88 -2.43 18.80
N PRO A 86 3.01 -2.69 20.11
CA PRO A 86 2.01 -3.47 20.84
C PRO A 86 0.61 -2.87 20.71
N GLY A 87 -0.40 -3.71 20.57
CA GLY A 87 -1.80 -3.28 20.59
C GLY A 87 -2.20 -2.66 21.95
N GLY A 88 -3.30 -1.89 21.95
CA GLY A 88 -3.84 -1.25 23.16
C GLY A 88 -3.22 0.11 23.49
N ARG A 89 -2.31 0.62 22.68
CA ARG A 89 -1.78 1.98 22.77
C ARG A 89 -2.05 2.71 21.47
N ALA A 90 -2.58 3.93 21.57
CA ALA A 90 -2.76 4.81 20.41
C ALA A 90 -1.43 5.07 19.70
N ALA A 91 -1.41 4.89 18.39
CA ALA A 91 -0.23 5.13 17.56
C ALA A 91 -0.65 5.39 16.11
N LEU A 92 0.23 6.01 15.32
CA LEU A 92 0.09 6.09 13.88
C LEU A 92 1.04 5.08 13.20
N LEU A 93 0.50 4.33 12.27
CA LEU A 93 1.24 3.39 11.42
C LEU A 93 1.34 4.00 10.02
N TRP A 94 2.50 4.55 9.69
CA TRP A 94 2.71 5.21 8.40
C TRP A 94 3.23 4.24 7.37
N THR A 95 2.64 4.31 6.19
CA THR A 95 3.08 3.52 5.04
C THR A 95 3.08 4.36 3.76
N PHE A 96 3.61 3.78 2.71
CA PHE A 96 3.68 4.34 1.37
C PHE A 96 3.21 3.29 0.37
N HIS A 97 2.81 3.69 -0.84
CA HIS A 97 2.51 2.77 -1.93
C HIS A 97 3.79 2.12 -2.49
N TRP A 98 4.54 1.49 -1.60
CA TRP A 98 5.77 0.80 -1.92
C TRP A 98 5.52 -0.71 -2.00
N GLY A 99 5.74 -1.29 -3.17
CA GLY A 99 5.61 -2.74 -3.35
C GLY A 99 4.17 -3.26 -3.18
N THR A 100 3.98 -4.18 -2.27
CA THR A 100 2.75 -4.99 -2.11
C THR A 100 2.15 -4.86 -0.71
N GLY A 101 1.74 -3.66 -0.33
CA GLY A 101 1.33 -3.29 1.02
C GLY A 101 0.23 -4.14 1.67
N MET A 102 -0.64 -4.80 0.89
CA MET A 102 -1.75 -5.60 1.42
C MET A 102 -1.31 -6.75 2.34
N TRP A 103 -0.15 -7.35 2.09
CA TRP A 103 0.37 -8.42 2.97
C TRP A 103 0.87 -7.88 4.30
N ALA A 104 1.44 -6.66 4.31
CA ALA A 104 1.82 -6.00 5.56
C ALA A 104 0.62 -5.79 6.47
N LEU A 105 -0.52 -5.35 5.92
CA LEU A 105 -1.75 -5.16 6.68
C LEU A 105 -2.25 -6.47 7.31
N ARG A 106 -2.24 -7.55 6.54
CA ARG A 106 -2.65 -8.86 7.05
C ARG A 106 -1.66 -9.42 8.08
N HIS A 107 -0.36 -9.21 7.86
CA HIS A 107 0.68 -9.58 8.82
C HIS A 107 0.49 -8.83 10.14
N ALA A 108 0.25 -7.50 10.08
CA ALA A 108 -0.05 -6.70 11.26
C ALA A 108 -1.24 -7.30 12.06
N ARG A 109 -2.34 -7.61 11.36
CA ARG A 109 -3.51 -8.25 11.99
C ARG A 109 -3.18 -9.61 12.62
N ALA A 110 -2.40 -10.46 11.94
CA ALA A 110 -1.99 -11.77 12.46
C ALA A 110 -1.17 -11.64 13.75
N HIS A 111 -0.50 -10.50 13.95
CA HIS A 111 0.24 -10.14 15.16
C HIS A 111 -0.59 -9.32 16.16
N GLY A 112 -1.91 -9.37 16.04
CA GLY A 112 -2.83 -8.80 17.04
C GLY A 112 -3.21 -7.34 16.82
N LEU A 113 -2.70 -6.68 15.76
CA LEU A 113 -3.10 -5.30 15.46
C LEU A 113 -4.47 -5.29 14.77
N LYS A 114 -5.37 -4.46 15.31
CA LYS A 114 -6.61 -4.07 14.68
C LYS A 114 -6.58 -2.56 14.55
N ALA A 115 -6.55 -2.07 13.33
CA ALA A 115 -6.37 -0.64 13.07
C ALA A 115 -7.21 -0.22 11.86
N PRO A 116 -8.04 0.82 11.96
CA PRO A 116 -8.63 1.42 10.77
C PRO A 116 -7.55 2.04 9.89
N MET A 117 -7.77 2.03 8.58
CA MET A 117 -6.89 2.70 7.62
C MET A 117 -7.57 3.94 7.06
N VAL A 118 -6.84 5.05 7.03
CA VAL A 118 -7.33 6.30 6.43
C VAL A 118 -7.11 6.25 4.92
N LEU A 119 -8.18 6.42 4.16
CA LEU A 119 -8.17 6.43 2.69
C LEU A 119 -8.94 7.63 2.14
N ALA A 120 -8.55 8.08 0.95
CA ALA A 120 -9.38 9.03 0.20
C ALA A 120 -10.69 8.36 -0.22
N ALA A 121 -11.81 9.06 -0.10
CA ALA A 121 -13.09 8.55 -0.56
C ALA A 121 -13.04 8.30 -2.09
N PRO A 122 -13.56 7.16 -2.58
CA PRO A 122 -13.57 6.85 -4.01
C PRO A 122 -14.61 7.72 -4.72
N SER A 123 -14.22 8.92 -5.07
CA SER A 123 -15.08 9.94 -5.70
C SER A 123 -14.32 10.64 -6.83
N GLY A 124 -15.06 11.25 -7.74
CA GLY A 124 -14.47 12.07 -8.79
C GLY A 124 -14.65 11.51 -10.21
N PRO A 125 -14.14 12.25 -11.21
CA PRO A 125 -14.35 11.95 -12.63
C PRO A 125 -13.79 10.61 -13.06
N ASP A 126 -12.79 10.08 -12.36
CA ASP A 126 -12.18 8.79 -12.67
C ASP A 126 -13.14 7.59 -12.55
N PHE A 127 -14.23 7.76 -11.83
CA PHE A 127 -15.25 6.71 -11.63
C PHE A 127 -16.42 6.84 -12.61
N VAL A 128 -16.59 8.01 -13.23
CA VAL A 128 -17.70 8.25 -14.16
C VAL A 128 -17.53 7.41 -15.42
N GLY A 129 -18.55 6.60 -15.74
CA GLY A 129 -18.53 5.70 -16.90
C GLY A 129 -17.64 4.46 -16.77
N ARG A 130 -16.95 4.26 -15.66
CA ARG A 130 -16.01 3.14 -15.41
C ARG A 130 -16.56 2.16 -14.37
N ALA A 131 -17.72 1.57 -14.62
CA ALA A 131 -18.40 0.68 -13.67
C ALA A 131 -17.52 -0.49 -13.18
N VAL A 132 -16.77 -1.14 -14.07
CA VAL A 132 -15.86 -2.25 -13.74
C VAL A 132 -14.73 -1.78 -12.82
N PHE A 133 -14.16 -0.63 -13.11
CA PHE A 133 -13.12 -0.03 -12.25
C PHE A 133 -13.68 0.32 -10.86
N GLY A 134 -14.88 0.90 -10.80
CA GLY A 134 -15.55 1.18 -9.53
C GLY A 134 -15.85 -0.09 -8.70
N LEU A 135 -16.23 -1.20 -9.36
CA LEU A 135 -16.39 -2.49 -8.69
C LEU A 135 -15.06 -3.02 -8.13
N TYR A 136 -14.00 -2.93 -8.92
CA TYR A 136 -12.65 -3.34 -8.51
C TYR A 136 -12.17 -2.54 -7.29
N VAL A 137 -12.29 -1.21 -7.31
CA VAL A 137 -11.87 -0.35 -6.19
C VAL A 137 -12.66 -0.67 -4.93
N ARG A 138 -13.99 -0.82 -5.01
CA ARG A 138 -14.79 -1.25 -3.85
C ARG A 138 -14.39 -2.63 -3.32
N ALA A 139 -14.09 -3.59 -4.21
CA ALA A 139 -13.61 -4.90 -3.80
C ALA A 139 -12.23 -4.82 -3.10
N ARG A 140 -11.35 -3.92 -3.56
CA ARG A 140 -10.04 -3.68 -2.96
C ARG A 140 -10.17 -3.03 -1.58
N MET A 141 -11.04 -2.04 -1.41
CA MET A 141 -11.33 -1.42 -0.11
C MET A 141 -11.84 -2.44 0.92
N ARG A 142 -12.80 -3.28 0.54
CA ARG A 142 -13.25 -4.40 1.40
C ARG A 142 -12.12 -5.36 1.77
N SER A 143 -11.12 -5.50 0.90
CA SER A 143 -9.95 -6.33 1.22
C SER A 143 -9.03 -5.66 2.24
N VAL A 144 -8.97 -4.33 2.28
CA VAL A 144 -8.28 -3.58 3.33
C VAL A 144 -8.98 -3.79 4.68
N ASP A 145 -10.31 -3.62 4.73
CA ASP A 145 -11.10 -3.90 5.94
C ASP A 145 -10.83 -5.31 6.48
N LEU A 146 -10.88 -6.30 5.59
CA LEU A 146 -10.61 -7.69 5.94
C LEU A 146 -9.17 -7.94 6.38
N ALA A 147 -8.21 -7.23 5.79
CA ALA A 147 -6.79 -7.38 6.11
C ALA A 147 -6.46 -6.82 7.49
N LEU A 148 -7.02 -5.69 7.87
CA LEU A 148 -6.77 -5.00 9.14
C LEU A 148 -7.77 -5.38 10.25
N GLY A 149 -8.97 -5.82 9.88
CA GLY A 149 -10.02 -6.22 10.83
C GLY A 149 -10.86 -5.06 11.37
N GLU A 150 -10.66 -3.86 10.84
CA GLU A 150 -11.43 -2.65 11.15
C GLU A 150 -11.87 -1.97 9.85
N PRO A 151 -13.01 -1.25 9.84
CA PRO A 151 -13.45 -0.49 8.70
C PRO A 151 -12.46 0.62 8.33
N VAL A 152 -12.35 0.92 7.02
CA VAL A 152 -11.60 2.10 6.57
C VAL A 152 -12.30 3.38 6.98
N ILE A 153 -11.51 4.41 7.29
CA ILE A 153 -11.99 5.78 7.55
C ILE A 153 -11.76 6.62 6.29
N PHE A 154 -12.83 7.21 5.77
CA PHE A 154 -12.71 8.03 4.57
C PHE A 154 -12.45 9.51 4.89
N VAL A 155 -11.53 10.12 4.13
CA VAL A 155 -11.26 11.56 4.17
C VAL A 155 -11.58 12.18 2.80
N PRO A 156 -12.06 13.44 2.75
CA PRO A 156 -12.37 14.32 3.88
C PRO A 156 -13.61 13.86 4.67
N GLY A 157 -13.68 14.25 5.93
CA GLY A 157 -14.84 14.00 6.82
C GLY A 157 -14.54 13.09 8.00
N GLY A 158 -13.70 12.06 7.84
CA GLY A 158 -13.44 11.05 8.86
C GLY A 158 -12.50 11.44 10.02
N MET A 159 -12.08 12.70 10.15
CA MET A 159 -11.14 13.10 11.20
C MET A 159 -11.69 12.93 12.63
N ALA A 160 -12.99 13.01 12.81
CA ALA A 160 -13.62 12.74 14.12
C ALA A 160 -13.47 11.25 14.48
N GLU A 161 -13.65 10.36 13.50
CA GLU A 161 -13.48 8.90 13.66
C GLU A 161 -12.02 8.54 13.96
N VAL A 162 -11.05 9.19 13.27
CA VAL A 162 -9.61 9.01 13.56
C VAL A 162 -9.30 9.39 15.00
N ARG A 163 -9.78 10.56 15.47
CA ARG A 163 -9.57 11.01 16.85
C ARG A 163 -10.26 10.07 17.86
N GLY A 164 -11.45 9.59 17.53
CA GLY A 164 -12.18 8.61 18.34
C GLY A 164 -11.41 7.29 18.49
N ALA A 165 -10.89 6.75 17.39
CA ALA A 165 -10.08 5.53 17.39
C ALA A 165 -8.82 5.70 18.26
N LEU A 166 -8.08 6.81 18.08
CA LEU A 166 -6.89 7.11 18.89
C LEU A 166 -7.23 7.30 20.37
N ALA A 167 -8.34 8.00 20.69
CA ALA A 167 -8.80 8.18 22.08
C ALA A 167 -9.16 6.84 22.77
N CYS A 168 -9.61 5.86 21.98
CA CYS A 168 -9.85 4.50 22.47
C CYS A 168 -8.58 3.62 22.52
N GLY A 169 -7.39 4.19 22.31
CA GLY A 169 -6.13 3.44 22.33
C GLY A 169 -5.89 2.59 21.08
N GLN A 170 -6.64 2.81 20.01
CA GLN A 170 -6.42 2.11 18.73
C GLN A 170 -5.26 2.74 17.97
N GLN A 171 -4.63 1.92 17.14
CA GLN A 171 -3.67 2.39 16.15
C GLN A 171 -4.40 2.73 14.87
N VAL A 172 -3.85 3.67 14.07
CA VAL A 172 -4.45 4.11 12.81
C VAL A 172 -3.41 4.02 11.69
N VAL A 173 -3.74 3.32 10.60
CA VAL A 173 -2.87 3.22 9.42
C VAL A 173 -3.08 4.41 8.51
N VAL A 174 -1.98 5.03 8.08
CA VAL A 174 -1.98 6.22 7.22
C VAL A 174 -1.05 6.01 6.04
N VAL A 175 -1.53 6.31 4.84
CA VAL A 175 -0.70 6.37 3.63
C VAL A 175 -0.16 7.78 3.44
N MET A 176 1.15 7.91 3.30
CA MET A 176 1.83 9.21 3.31
C MET A 176 2.13 9.79 1.92
N ASP A 177 2.04 9.00 0.87
CA ASP A 177 2.29 9.39 -0.53
C ASP A 177 0.99 9.59 -1.33
N VAL A 178 0.02 10.21 -0.69
CA VAL A 178 -1.25 10.57 -1.34
C VAL A 178 -1.05 11.81 -2.23
N PRO A 179 -1.61 11.84 -3.46
CA PRO A 179 -1.56 13.01 -4.33
C PRO A 179 -2.07 14.29 -3.65
N GLN A 180 -1.43 15.42 -3.95
CA GLN A 180 -1.74 16.71 -3.32
C GLN A 180 -3.19 17.17 -3.49
N ASP A 181 -3.79 16.86 -4.63
CA ASP A 181 -5.19 17.18 -4.97
C ASP A 181 -6.22 16.39 -4.14
N GLN A 182 -5.77 15.33 -3.46
CA GLN A 182 -6.62 14.49 -2.61
C GLN A 182 -6.51 14.83 -1.12
N VAL A 183 -5.67 15.79 -0.74
CA VAL A 183 -5.45 16.17 0.67
C VAL A 183 -5.58 17.69 0.85
N ALA A 184 -6.24 18.08 1.94
CA ALA A 184 -6.53 19.49 2.21
C ALA A 184 -5.28 20.30 2.60
N VAL A 185 -4.34 19.70 3.31
CA VAL A 185 -3.13 20.36 3.80
C VAL A 185 -1.93 19.45 3.59
N THR A 186 -0.91 19.99 2.91
CA THR A 186 0.36 19.32 2.71
C THR A 186 1.52 20.14 3.25
N ARG A 187 2.63 19.46 3.52
CA ARG A 187 3.91 20.08 3.85
C ARG A 187 4.98 19.49 2.94
N VAL A 188 5.82 20.36 2.40
CA VAL A 188 7.00 19.93 1.65
C VAL A 188 8.06 19.46 2.64
N THR A 189 8.57 18.26 2.45
CA THR A 189 9.64 17.67 3.26
C THR A 189 10.64 16.94 2.36
N PRO A 190 11.95 16.93 2.68
CA PRO A 190 12.91 16.14 1.93
C PRO A 190 12.71 14.64 2.22
N LEU A 191 12.54 13.86 1.16
CA LEU A 191 12.56 12.41 1.21
C LEU A 191 13.61 11.92 0.20
N LEU A 192 14.64 11.23 0.67
CA LEU A 192 15.78 10.78 -0.16
C LEU A 192 16.38 11.93 -0.99
N ASN A 193 16.58 13.10 -0.36
CA ASN A 193 17.07 14.35 -0.97
C ASN A 193 16.18 14.96 -2.05
N VAL A 194 14.94 14.49 -2.19
CA VAL A 194 13.95 15.05 -3.11
C VAL A 194 12.85 15.75 -2.30
N PRO A 195 12.49 17.01 -2.62
CA PRO A 195 11.35 17.66 -1.98
C PRO A 195 10.05 16.97 -2.40
N VAL A 196 9.33 16.44 -1.43
CA VAL A 196 8.03 15.79 -1.64
C VAL A 196 6.96 16.46 -0.78
N SER A 197 5.75 16.55 -1.31
CA SER A 197 4.59 16.99 -0.53
C SER A 197 3.95 15.80 0.15
N VAL A 198 3.84 15.88 1.47
CA VAL A 198 3.20 14.85 2.30
C VAL A 198 1.98 15.41 3.01
N PRO A 199 0.95 14.61 3.31
CA PRO A 199 -0.17 15.03 4.15
C PRO A 199 0.34 15.55 5.50
N ALA A 200 -0.16 16.69 5.96
CA ALA A 200 0.36 17.36 7.17
C ALA A 200 -0.53 17.16 8.40
N VAL A 201 -1.82 16.89 8.23
CA VAL A 201 -2.79 16.87 9.34
C VAL A 201 -2.51 15.77 10.36
N LEU A 202 -2.29 14.55 9.91
CA LEU A 202 -2.04 13.42 10.82
C LEU A 202 -0.64 13.43 11.44
N PRO A 203 0.43 13.82 10.72
CA PRO A 203 1.72 14.11 11.34
C PRO A 203 1.64 15.18 12.43
N GLN A 204 0.90 16.28 12.18
CA GLN A 204 0.71 17.31 13.20
C GLN A 204 -0.04 16.76 14.42
N LEU A 205 -1.10 15.98 14.22
CA LEU A 205 -1.82 15.32 15.30
C LEU A 205 -0.91 14.40 16.13
N ALA A 206 0.03 13.69 15.49
CA ALA A 206 1.00 12.86 16.20
C ALA A 206 1.88 13.70 17.13
N VAL A 207 2.37 14.84 16.65
CA VAL A 207 3.17 15.78 17.46
C VAL A 207 2.34 16.33 18.62
N ASP A 208 1.15 16.88 18.33
CA ASP A 208 0.29 17.52 19.32
C ASP A 208 -0.13 16.59 20.47
N GLN A 209 -0.31 15.31 20.17
CA GLN A 209 -0.74 14.30 21.14
C GLN A 209 0.41 13.38 21.63
N SER A 210 1.65 13.65 21.21
CA SER A 210 2.82 12.82 21.51
C SER A 210 2.58 11.33 21.20
N LEU A 211 1.94 11.06 20.06
CA LEU A 211 1.66 9.69 19.62
C LEU A 211 2.93 9.04 19.04
N PRO A 212 3.19 7.79 19.38
CA PRO A 212 4.24 7.03 18.68
C PRO A 212 3.87 6.85 17.20
N VAL A 213 4.90 6.83 16.37
CA VAL A 213 4.78 6.62 14.92
C VAL A 213 5.68 5.45 14.53
N THR A 214 5.08 4.45 13.91
CA THR A 214 5.81 3.34 13.27
C THR A 214 5.72 3.49 11.77
N VAL A 215 6.86 3.55 11.09
CA VAL A 215 6.91 3.54 9.63
C VAL A 215 7.12 2.11 9.16
N PHE A 216 6.28 1.65 8.25
CA PHE A 216 6.42 0.33 7.64
C PHE A 216 6.23 0.38 6.13
N TYR A 217 6.85 -0.56 5.46
CA TYR A 217 6.66 -0.81 4.03
C TYR A 217 6.86 -2.29 3.73
N MET A 218 6.42 -2.74 2.56
CA MET A 218 6.63 -4.11 2.11
C MET A 218 7.20 -4.12 0.69
N GLY A 219 8.47 -4.46 0.59
CA GLY A 219 9.15 -4.66 -0.68
C GLY A 219 8.86 -6.04 -1.29
N VAL A 220 9.43 -6.28 -2.45
CA VAL A 220 9.41 -7.58 -3.15
C VAL A 220 10.84 -7.96 -3.52
N ASP A 221 11.28 -9.13 -3.12
CA ASP A 221 12.50 -9.71 -3.70
C ASP A 221 12.19 -10.18 -5.14
N ILE A 222 12.70 -9.48 -6.13
CA ILE A 222 12.48 -9.76 -7.55
C ILE A 222 13.08 -11.09 -8.03
N ARG A 223 13.91 -11.75 -7.21
CA ARG A 223 14.48 -13.07 -7.52
C ARG A 223 13.54 -14.19 -7.11
N THR A 224 12.95 -14.08 -5.93
CA THR A 224 12.14 -15.14 -5.30
C THR A 224 10.65 -14.85 -5.33
N GLY A 225 10.26 -13.58 -5.42
CA GLY A 225 8.88 -13.12 -5.25
C GLY A 225 8.42 -13.12 -3.79
N PHE A 226 9.33 -13.24 -2.84
CA PHE A 226 9.04 -13.10 -1.41
C PHE A 226 8.88 -11.61 -1.07
N ARG A 227 8.20 -11.36 0.04
CA ARG A 227 7.94 -10.02 0.56
C ARG A 227 8.83 -9.72 1.74
#